data_d0e9160e2f9898e0b02b3990a2dda402
#
_entry.id   d0e9160e2f9898e0b02b3990a2dda402
#
_cell.length_a   1.000
_cell.length_b   1.000
_cell.length_c   1.000
_cell.angle_alpha   90.00
_cell.angle_beta   90.00
_cell.angle_gamma   90.00
#
_symmetry.space_group_name_H-M   'P 1'
#
loop_
_entity.id
_entity.type
_entity.pdbx_description
1 polymer ?
#
loop_
_entity_poly.entity_id
_entity_poly.type
_entity_poly.pdbx_seq_one_letter_code
_entity_poly.pdbx_strand_id
1 'polypeptide(L)'
;MTREQNKFISNERKLAFSDVYLVPQFSSINSRRSVNVTEEFTFKNGHSWEGTPIIASNMDYIGTLEMASSLQNFKICTAVSKFVSPEDWISHIESGLDMEYAFPTFGLDNKNYITDYLNHISDSTGHTAKIIVLDVPNGYIDSFASLISDLKVLIPDITIFAGNVVTPEGVELLANAGVDGVKLGIGSGSVCTTSIETGVGYPQLSAILDCADTAKNNNVVLISDGGISESGDLGKAF
;
A
#
# COMPACT_ATOMS: atom_id res chain seq x y z
N MET A 1 14.41 3.00 -31.17
CA MET A 1 13.17 3.54 -30.60
C MET A 1 13.21 5.05 -30.73
N THR A 2 12.45 5.61 -31.66
CA THR A 2 12.34 7.04 -31.91
C THR A 2 11.52 7.65 -30.78
N ARG A 3 12.13 8.57 -30.01
CA ARG A 3 11.47 9.36 -28.96
C ARG A 3 10.58 10.43 -29.60
N GLU A 4 9.43 10.06 -30.07
CA GLU A 4 8.28 10.98 -30.14
C GLU A 4 7.44 10.80 -28.88
N GLN A 5 8.01 11.17 -27.75
CA GLN A 5 7.19 11.45 -26.57
C GLN A 5 6.60 12.84 -26.79
N ASN A 6 5.34 12.89 -27.22
CA ASN A 6 4.55 14.11 -27.18
C ASN A 6 4.59 14.64 -25.75
N LYS A 7 5.30 15.74 -25.52
CA LYS A 7 5.23 16.47 -24.26
C LYS A 7 3.81 17.01 -24.15
N PHE A 8 2.98 16.33 -23.40
CA PHE A 8 1.60 16.75 -23.15
C PHE A 8 1.58 17.64 -21.91
N ILE A 9 1.04 18.84 -22.06
CA ILE A 9 0.76 19.73 -20.92
C ILE A 9 -0.75 19.73 -20.75
N SER A 10 -1.23 19.14 -19.65
CA SER A 10 -2.64 19.22 -19.29
C SER A 10 -2.97 20.61 -18.75
N ASN A 11 -4.09 21.18 -19.19
CA ASN A 11 -4.66 22.40 -18.62
C ASN A 11 -5.58 22.11 -17.43
N GLU A 12 -5.85 20.86 -17.12
CA GLU A 12 -6.63 20.47 -15.94
C GLU A 12 -5.82 20.69 -14.67
N ARG A 13 -6.40 21.41 -13.73
CA ARG A 13 -5.84 21.53 -12.38
C ARG A 13 -5.99 20.20 -11.66
N LYS A 14 -4.89 19.60 -11.23
CA LYS A 14 -4.88 18.42 -10.35
C LYS A 14 -4.84 18.88 -8.90
N LEU A 15 -5.54 18.12 -8.02
CA LEU A 15 -5.85 18.51 -6.66
C LEU A 15 -5.09 17.65 -5.64
N ALA A 16 -4.53 18.30 -4.62
CA ALA A 16 -4.06 17.68 -3.40
C ALA A 16 -5.19 17.71 -2.34
N PHE A 17 -4.99 17.05 -1.20
CA PHE A 17 -5.96 17.09 -0.10
C PHE A 17 -6.17 18.50 0.46
N SER A 18 -5.14 19.34 0.43
CA SER A 18 -5.22 20.75 0.86
C SER A 18 -6.09 21.65 -0.02
N ASP A 19 -6.39 21.21 -1.26
CA ASP A 19 -7.19 22.01 -2.21
C ASP A 19 -8.69 21.88 -2.01
N VAL A 20 -9.16 20.95 -1.17
CA VAL A 20 -10.59 20.64 -1.02
C VAL A 20 -11.02 20.49 0.43
N TYR A 21 -12.33 20.59 0.64
CA TYR A 21 -13.02 20.23 1.88
C TYR A 21 -14.17 19.29 1.58
N LEU A 22 -14.48 18.39 2.53
CA LEU A 22 -15.71 17.61 2.49
C LEU A 22 -16.89 18.48 2.86
N VAL A 23 -17.94 18.45 2.05
CA VAL A 23 -19.17 19.18 2.34
C VAL A 23 -19.97 18.39 3.38
N PRO A 24 -20.37 19.02 4.51
CA PRO A 24 -21.19 18.35 5.51
C PRO A 24 -22.47 17.75 4.93
N GLN A 25 -22.81 16.55 5.35
CA GLN A 25 -24.03 15.85 4.95
C GLN A 25 -24.93 15.61 6.17
N PHE A 26 -26.22 15.35 5.93
CA PHE A 26 -27.12 14.90 6.98
C PHE A 26 -26.64 13.59 7.58
N SER A 27 -26.72 13.49 8.92
CA SER A 27 -26.30 12.31 9.65
C SER A 27 -27.28 11.99 10.76
N SER A 28 -27.54 10.72 10.99
CA SER A 28 -28.26 10.20 12.16
C SER A 28 -27.34 9.88 13.33
N ILE A 29 -26.03 10.04 13.16
CA ILE A 29 -25.03 9.74 14.19
C ILE A 29 -24.95 10.88 15.19
N ASN A 30 -25.32 10.62 16.43
CA ASN A 30 -25.34 11.61 17.50
C ASN A 30 -23.99 11.78 18.23
N SER A 31 -23.09 10.80 18.10
CA SER A 31 -21.78 10.82 18.77
C SER A 31 -20.73 10.11 17.94
N ARG A 32 -19.55 10.75 17.80
CA ARG A 32 -18.38 10.11 17.17
C ARG A 32 -17.95 8.80 17.86
N ARG A 33 -18.31 8.60 19.13
CA ARG A 33 -17.98 7.38 19.88
C ARG A 33 -18.80 6.16 19.43
N SER A 34 -19.89 6.36 18.70
CA SER A 34 -20.73 5.29 18.16
C SER A 34 -20.32 4.88 16.74
N VAL A 35 -19.31 5.53 16.17
CA VAL A 35 -18.81 5.19 14.83
C VAL A 35 -17.87 4.00 14.94
N ASN A 36 -18.16 2.93 14.18
CA ASN A 36 -17.22 1.84 13.94
C ASN A 36 -16.31 2.24 12.79
N VAL A 37 -15.00 2.13 12.97
CA VAL A 37 -13.98 2.41 11.93
C VAL A 37 -13.34 1.12 11.40
N THR A 38 -13.85 -0.03 11.83
CA THR A 38 -13.38 -1.33 11.35
C THR A 38 -14.11 -1.68 10.05
N GLU A 39 -13.36 -2.07 9.04
CA GLU A 39 -13.86 -2.49 7.73
C GLU A 39 -13.37 -3.90 7.42
N GLU A 40 -14.12 -4.63 6.61
CA GLU A 40 -13.76 -5.94 6.12
C GLU A 40 -13.44 -5.85 4.62
N PHE A 41 -12.31 -6.40 4.22
CA PHE A 41 -11.88 -6.50 2.82
C PHE A 41 -11.75 -7.96 2.41
N THR A 42 -12.32 -8.31 1.28
CA THR A 42 -12.06 -9.59 0.61
C THR A 42 -11.23 -9.32 -0.64
N PHE A 43 -10.01 -9.82 -0.68
CA PHE A 43 -9.08 -9.61 -1.77
C PHE A 43 -9.34 -10.58 -2.94
N LYS A 44 -8.74 -10.28 -4.10
CA LYS A 44 -8.92 -11.03 -5.34
C LYS A 44 -8.54 -12.51 -5.21
N ASN A 45 -7.58 -12.84 -4.35
CA ASN A 45 -7.17 -14.21 -4.04
C ASN A 45 -8.11 -14.95 -3.06
N GLY A 46 -9.17 -14.29 -2.57
CA GLY A 46 -10.13 -14.85 -1.63
C GLY A 46 -9.75 -14.70 -0.15
N HIS A 47 -8.60 -14.11 0.16
CA HIS A 47 -8.22 -13.78 1.53
C HIS A 47 -9.11 -12.64 2.04
N SER A 48 -9.67 -12.77 3.24
CA SER A 48 -10.41 -11.71 3.95
C SER A 48 -9.58 -11.16 5.09
N TRP A 49 -9.59 -9.84 5.23
CA TRP A 49 -8.93 -9.11 6.30
C TRP A 49 -9.92 -8.11 6.95
N GLU A 50 -9.89 -8.00 8.28
CA GLU A 50 -10.73 -7.08 9.05
C GLU A 50 -9.87 -6.18 9.93
N GLY A 51 -10.08 -4.88 9.86
CA GLY A 51 -9.38 -3.92 10.72
C GLY A 51 -9.70 -2.48 10.41
N THR A 52 -8.98 -1.57 11.06
CA THR A 52 -9.00 -0.15 10.70
C THR A 52 -8.18 0.03 9.43
N PRO A 53 -8.76 0.55 8.31
CA PRO A 53 -8.10 0.57 7.01
C PRO A 53 -7.01 1.66 6.91
N ILE A 54 -6.06 1.61 7.82
CA ILE A 54 -4.89 2.48 7.90
C ILE A 54 -3.65 1.60 7.99
N ILE A 55 -2.62 1.96 7.21
CA ILE A 55 -1.34 1.27 7.19
C ILE A 55 -0.25 2.29 7.56
N ALA A 56 0.48 2.06 8.66
CA ALA A 56 1.71 2.80 8.92
C ALA A 56 2.74 2.46 7.84
N SER A 57 3.34 3.50 7.24
CA SER A 57 4.18 3.34 6.05
C SER A 57 5.50 2.62 6.35
N ASN A 58 6.05 1.95 5.34
CA ASN A 58 7.27 1.16 5.39
C ASN A 58 8.56 1.98 5.42
N MET A 59 8.51 3.16 6.04
CA MET A 59 9.69 4.02 6.25
C MET A 59 10.46 3.57 7.48
N ASP A 60 11.79 3.73 7.48
CA ASP A 60 12.71 3.16 8.48
C ASP A 60 12.37 3.46 9.94
N TYR A 61 11.81 4.65 10.22
CA TYR A 61 11.43 5.06 11.58
C TYR A 61 9.92 4.96 11.87
N ILE A 62 9.13 4.50 10.89
CA ILE A 62 7.68 4.33 11.02
C ILE A 62 7.30 2.86 10.90
N GLY A 63 7.80 2.18 9.85
CA GLY A 63 7.54 0.77 9.59
C GLY A 63 8.41 -0.15 10.43
N THR A 64 8.32 -0.05 11.75
CA THR A 64 9.09 -0.88 12.68
C THR A 64 8.23 -1.96 13.32
N LEU A 65 8.86 -3.02 13.84
CA LEU A 65 8.15 -4.09 14.54
C LEU A 65 7.54 -3.62 15.88
N GLU A 66 8.16 -2.63 16.52
CA GLU A 66 7.61 -2.00 17.74
C GLU A 66 6.36 -1.19 17.41
N MET A 67 6.35 -0.46 16.27
CA MET A 67 5.17 0.23 15.80
C MET A 67 4.04 -0.78 15.51
N ALA A 68 4.34 -1.86 14.80
CA ALA A 68 3.39 -2.93 14.50
C ALA A 68 2.82 -3.53 15.79
N SER A 69 3.67 -3.88 16.76
CA SER A 69 3.25 -4.40 18.07
C SER A 69 2.34 -3.45 18.85
N SER A 70 2.49 -2.16 18.65
CA SER A 70 1.66 -1.14 19.29
C SER A 70 0.34 -0.94 18.56
N LEU A 71 0.36 -0.86 17.23
CA LEU A 71 -0.80 -0.54 16.39
C LEU A 71 -1.76 -1.71 16.22
N GLN A 72 -1.30 -2.96 16.31
CA GLN A 72 -2.17 -4.15 16.26
C GLN A 72 -3.31 -4.11 17.29
N ASN A 73 -3.09 -3.49 18.45
CA ASN A 73 -4.12 -3.35 19.49
C ASN A 73 -5.31 -2.48 19.05
N PHE A 74 -5.13 -1.70 18.00
CA PHE A 74 -6.16 -0.88 17.37
C PHE A 74 -6.62 -1.44 16.02
N LYS A 75 -6.19 -2.66 15.68
CA LYS A 75 -6.40 -3.30 14.38
C LYS A 75 -5.91 -2.41 13.21
N ILE A 76 -4.84 -1.65 13.43
CA ILE A 76 -4.16 -0.82 12.43
C ILE A 76 -2.94 -1.58 11.93
N CYS A 77 -2.74 -1.57 10.61
CA CYS A 77 -1.64 -2.28 9.98
C CYS A 77 -0.34 -1.49 9.99
N THR A 78 0.76 -2.20 9.90
CA THR A 78 2.09 -1.63 9.65
C THR A 78 2.73 -2.36 8.49
N ALA A 79 3.09 -1.64 7.43
CA ALA A 79 4.03 -2.13 6.45
C ALA A 79 5.44 -2.00 7.06
N VAL A 80 6.05 -3.13 7.39
CA VAL A 80 7.35 -3.14 8.08
C VAL A 80 8.47 -2.97 7.08
N SER A 81 9.45 -2.12 7.42
CA SER A 81 10.58 -1.77 6.56
C SER A 81 11.29 -3.02 6.03
N LYS A 82 11.70 -2.99 4.77
CA LYS A 82 12.42 -4.07 4.08
C LYS A 82 13.83 -4.37 4.66
N PHE A 83 14.31 -3.55 5.58
CA PHE A 83 15.62 -3.72 6.23
C PHE A 83 15.56 -4.53 7.53
N VAL A 84 14.36 -4.94 7.95
CA VAL A 84 14.18 -5.81 9.12
C VAL A 84 14.58 -7.24 8.76
N SER A 85 15.35 -7.89 9.62
CA SER A 85 15.80 -9.28 9.40
C SER A 85 14.71 -10.31 9.73
N PRO A 86 14.77 -11.53 9.18
CA PRO A 86 13.87 -12.62 9.61
C PRO A 86 13.96 -12.92 11.10
N GLU A 87 15.15 -12.81 11.71
CA GLU A 87 15.39 -13.05 13.12
C GLU A 87 14.65 -12.05 14.02
N ASP A 88 14.62 -10.78 13.61
CA ASP A 88 13.87 -9.74 14.31
C ASP A 88 12.36 -10.02 14.24
N TRP A 89 11.86 -10.46 13.09
CA TRP A 89 10.47 -10.88 12.92
C TRP A 89 10.13 -12.05 13.85
N ILE A 90 10.96 -13.10 13.86
CA ILE A 90 10.78 -14.29 14.71
C ILE A 90 10.67 -13.87 16.17
N SER A 91 11.60 -13.04 16.65
CA SER A 91 11.60 -12.56 18.03
C SER A 91 10.32 -11.80 18.40
N HIS A 92 9.80 -10.95 17.51
CA HIS A 92 8.58 -10.18 17.77
C HIS A 92 7.32 -11.04 17.70
N ILE A 93 7.26 -12.00 16.77
CA ILE A 93 6.15 -12.96 16.67
C ILE A 93 6.08 -13.82 17.94
N GLU A 94 7.21 -14.33 18.42
CA GLU A 94 7.30 -15.07 19.70
C GLU A 94 6.88 -14.20 20.90
N SER A 95 7.06 -12.88 20.80
CA SER A 95 6.63 -11.89 21.80
C SER A 95 5.17 -11.44 21.65
N GLY A 96 4.41 -12.00 20.69
CA GLY A 96 2.98 -11.76 20.50
C GLY A 96 2.63 -10.77 19.38
N LEU A 97 3.53 -10.50 18.45
CA LEU A 97 3.19 -9.75 17.24
C LEU A 97 2.26 -10.60 16.35
N ASP A 98 1.13 -10.04 15.97
CA ASP A 98 0.17 -10.65 15.06
C ASP A 98 0.47 -10.23 13.60
N MET A 99 0.81 -11.20 12.76
CA MET A 99 1.09 -10.99 11.34
C MET A 99 -0.15 -10.61 10.51
N GLU A 100 -1.34 -10.64 11.10
CA GLU A 100 -2.55 -10.10 10.50
C GLU A 100 -2.48 -8.57 10.33
N TYR A 101 -1.70 -7.89 11.18
CA TYR A 101 -1.54 -6.43 11.19
C TYR A 101 -0.12 -5.96 10.91
N ALA A 102 0.80 -6.87 10.59
CA ALA A 102 2.19 -6.54 10.27
C ALA A 102 2.60 -7.20 8.95
N PHE A 103 2.94 -6.39 7.96
CA PHE A 103 3.20 -6.84 6.59
C PHE A 103 4.69 -6.68 6.24
N PRO A 104 5.41 -7.76 5.91
CA PRO A 104 6.76 -7.67 5.40
C PRO A 104 6.80 -6.88 4.09
N THR A 105 7.77 -5.96 3.96
CA THR A 105 7.98 -5.18 2.74
C THR A 105 9.24 -5.65 2.02
N PHE A 106 9.16 -5.68 0.68
CA PHE A 106 10.27 -5.98 -0.20
C PHE A 106 10.34 -4.92 -1.32
N GLY A 107 11.52 -4.79 -1.93
CA GLY A 107 11.73 -3.97 -3.12
C GLY A 107 11.65 -4.78 -4.40
N LEU A 108 12.52 -4.46 -5.36
CA LEU A 108 12.73 -5.26 -6.56
C LEU A 108 13.75 -6.39 -6.26
N ASP A 109 13.42 -7.19 -5.26
CA ASP A 109 14.28 -8.28 -4.80
C ASP A 109 14.09 -9.53 -5.67
N ASN A 110 15.02 -10.49 -5.53
CA ASN A 110 14.88 -11.78 -6.19
C ASN A 110 13.73 -12.57 -5.55
N LYS A 111 12.84 -13.15 -6.37
CA LYS A 111 11.69 -13.93 -5.90
C LYS A 111 12.07 -15.06 -4.95
N ASN A 112 13.20 -15.75 -5.18
CA ASN A 112 13.67 -16.81 -4.30
C ASN A 112 14.09 -16.26 -2.93
N TYR A 113 14.74 -15.08 -2.90
CA TYR A 113 15.05 -14.40 -1.64
C TYR A 113 13.77 -14.10 -0.85
N ILE A 114 12.74 -13.57 -1.50
CA ILE A 114 11.45 -13.27 -0.86
C ILE A 114 10.83 -14.55 -0.30
N THR A 115 10.78 -15.61 -1.09
CA THR A 115 10.21 -16.89 -0.64
C THR A 115 11.01 -17.51 0.51
N ASP A 116 12.35 -17.50 0.41
CA ASP A 116 13.23 -18.05 1.47
C ASP A 116 13.08 -17.24 2.77
N TYR A 117 12.97 -15.90 2.68
CA TYR A 117 12.73 -15.03 3.81
C TYR A 117 11.41 -15.37 4.53
N LEU A 118 10.32 -15.49 3.77
CA LEU A 118 8.99 -15.82 4.32
C LEU A 118 8.95 -17.23 4.90
N ASN A 119 9.58 -18.20 4.23
CA ASN A 119 9.66 -19.57 4.71
C ASN A 119 10.47 -19.67 6.00
N HIS A 120 11.58 -18.94 6.12
CA HIS A 120 12.38 -18.93 7.33
C HIS A 120 11.59 -18.47 8.57
N ILE A 121 10.77 -17.42 8.42
CA ILE A 121 9.87 -16.96 9.47
C ILE A 121 8.81 -18.02 9.78
N SER A 122 8.17 -18.56 8.75
CA SER A 122 7.10 -19.54 8.90
C SER A 122 7.57 -20.85 9.55
N ASP A 123 8.72 -21.36 9.11
CA ASP A 123 9.31 -22.60 9.65
C ASP A 123 9.73 -22.44 11.12
N SER A 124 10.20 -21.25 11.50
CA SER A 124 10.66 -20.96 12.86
C SER A 124 9.52 -20.70 13.84
N THR A 125 8.44 -20.06 13.40
CA THR A 125 7.37 -19.56 14.28
C THR A 125 6.05 -20.34 14.14
N GLY A 126 5.86 -21.06 13.02
CA GLY A 126 4.57 -21.64 12.63
C GLY A 126 3.56 -20.61 12.10
N HIS A 127 3.94 -19.33 11.97
CA HIS A 127 3.09 -18.26 11.47
C HIS A 127 3.50 -17.87 10.04
N THR A 128 2.52 -17.84 9.13
CA THR A 128 2.73 -17.50 7.71
C THR A 128 2.21 -16.11 7.43
N ALA A 129 3.02 -15.26 6.77
CA ALA A 129 2.56 -13.97 6.28
C ALA A 129 1.44 -14.17 5.25
N LYS A 130 0.31 -13.53 5.45
CA LYS A 130 -0.84 -13.54 4.52
C LYS A 130 -0.79 -12.38 3.54
N ILE A 131 -0.16 -11.29 3.94
CA ILE A 131 -0.04 -10.06 3.16
C ILE A 131 1.44 -9.69 3.10
N ILE A 132 1.91 -9.29 1.93
CA ILE A 132 3.22 -8.65 1.73
C ILE A 132 3.06 -7.35 0.97
N VAL A 133 4.03 -6.46 1.15
CA VAL A 133 4.12 -5.19 0.43
C VAL A 133 5.32 -5.23 -0.51
N LEU A 134 5.10 -4.90 -1.77
CA LEU A 134 6.18 -4.67 -2.75
C LEU A 134 6.24 -3.18 -3.05
N ASP A 135 7.32 -2.54 -2.64
CA ASP A 135 7.46 -1.08 -2.69
C ASP A 135 8.68 -0.64 -3.48
N VAL A 136 8.42 0.03 -4.61
CA VAL A 136 9.42 0.59 -5.50
C VAL A 136 9.09 2.05 -5.83
N PRO A 137 10.11 2.91 -6.07
CA PRO A 137 9.87 4.32 -6.42
C PRO A 137 9.11 4.51 -7.74
N ASN A 138 9.14 3.50 -8.61
CA ASN A 138 8.50 3.52 -9.92
C ASN A 138 7.91 2.14 -10.24
N GLY A 139 6.60 1.99 -10.09
CA GLY A 139 5.87 0.75 -10.36
C GLY A 139 5.62 0.46 -11.85
N TYR A 140 6.05 1.33 -12.77
CA TYR A 140 5.82 1.19 -14.22
C TYR A 140 6.89 0.38 -14.96
N ILE A 141 7.70 -0.41 -14.25
CA ILE A 141 8.78 -1.21 -14.85
C ILE A 141 8.34 -2.66 -15.06
N ASP A 142 8.64 -3.21 -16.25
CA ASP A 142 8.25 -4.56 -16.65
C ASP A 142 8.77 -5.64 -15.70
N SER A 143 9.99 -5.48 -15.18
CA SER A 143 10.58 -6.42 -14.22
C SER A 143 9.83 -6.46 -12.89
N PHE A 144 9.19 -5.36 -12.48
CA PHE A 144 8.37 -5.33 -11.29
C PHE A 144 7.05 -6.09 -11.49
N ALA A 145 6.37 -5.86 -12.60
CA ALA A 145 5.17 -6.62 -12.97
C ALA A 145 5.48 -8.14 -13.10
N SER A 146 6.64 -8.48 -13.68
CA SER A 146 7.09 -9.87 -13.78
C SER A 146 7.35 -10.50 -12.41
N LEU A 147 8.00 -9.78 -11.48
CA LEU A 147 8.23 -10.25 -10.12
C LEU A 147 6.90 -10.57 -9.40
N ILE A 148 5.91 -9.69 -9.52
CA ILE A 148 4.58 -9.89 -8.94
C ILE A 148 3.94 -11.17 -9.49
N SER A 149 3.94 -11.33 -10.81
CA SER A 149 3.36 -12.52 -11.46
C SER A 149 4.09 -13.80 -11.03
N ASP A 150 5.40 -13.78 -10.92
CA ASP A 150 6.21 -14.90 -10.47
C ASP A 150 5.87 -15.28 -9.02
N LEU A 151 5.72 -14.29 -8.12
CA LEU A 151 5.36 -14.53 -6.72
C LEU A 151 3.95 -15.10 -6.59
N LYS A 152 2.99 -14.66 -7.40
CA LYS A 152 1.64 -15.23 -7.44
C LYS A 152 1.62 -16.68 -7.92
N VAL A 153 2.58 -17.08 -8.76
CA VAL A 153 2.75 -18.50 -9.15
C VAL A 153 3.40 -19.30 -8.02
N LEU A 154 4.40 -18.75 -7.33
CA LEU A 154 5.16 -19.45 -6.28
C LEU A 154 4.37 -19.56 -4.97
N ILE A 155 3.62 -18.52 -4.62
CA ILE A 155 2.84 -18.43 -3.38
C ILE A 155 1.41 -17.96 -3.76
N PRO A 156 0.53 -18.83 -4.29
CA PRO A 156 -0.77 -18.42 -4.85
C PRO A 156 -1.69 -17.74 -3.85
N ASP A 157 -1.60 -18.14 -2.58
CA ASP A 157 -2.48 -17.65 -1.50
C ASP A 157 -2.02 -16.32 -0.88
N ILE A 158 -0.82 -15.81 -1.28
CA ILE A 158 -0.32 -14.55 -0.74
C ILE A 158 -1.10 -13.36 -1.29
N THR A 159 -1.50 -12.46 -0.41
CA THR A 159 -2.05 -11.15 -0.78
C THR A 159 -0.88 -10.19 -1.03
N ILE A 160 -0.86 -9.54 -2.19
CA ILE A 160 0.21 -8.63 -2.59
C ILE A 160 -0.33 -7.21 -2.71
N PHE A 161 0.21 -6.30 -1.91
CA PHE A 161 0.07 -4.85 -2.10
C PHE A 161 1.31 -4.33 -2.79
N ALA A 162 1.17 -3.68 -3.94
CA ALA A 162 2.33 -3.24 -4.72
C ALA A 162 2.18 -1.83 -5.28
N GLY A 163 3.29 -1.14 -5.46
CA GLY A 163 3.37 0.21 -6.03
C GLY A 163 4.79 0.76 -5.98
N ASN A 164 4.98 2.06 -6.35
CA ASN A 164 3.90 3.05 -6.45
C ASN A 164 3.62 3.41 -7.91
N VAL A 165 2.37 3.65 -8.16
CA VAL A 165 1.86 4.21 -9.43
C VAL A 165 0.91 5.38 -9.13
N VAL A 166 0.50 6.17 -10.15
CA VAL A 166 -0.39 7.33 -10.00
C VAL A 166 -1.39 7.49 -11.15
N THR A 167 -1.43 6.54 -12.09
CA THR A 167 -2.32 6.62 -13.26
C THR A 167 -3.15 5.35 -13.42
N PRO A 168 -4.31 5.44 -14.11
CA PRO A 168 -5.13 4.26 -14.43
C PRO A 168 -4.35 3.14 -15.12
N GLU A 169 -3.46 3.47 -16.06
CA GLU A 169 -2.64 2.50 -16.79
C GLU A 169 -1.66 1.78 -15.85
N GLY A 170 -1.12 2.50 -14.84
CA GLY A 170 -0.27 1.89 -13.82
C GLY A 170 -1.05 0.93 -12.92
N VAL A 171 -2.27 1.30 -12.53
CA VAL A 171 -3.17 0.41 -11.77
C VAL A 171 -3.50 -0.84 -12.59
N GLU A 172 -3.83 -0.68 -13.86
CA GLU A 172 -4.13 -1.81 -14.75
C GLU A 172 -2.92 -2.72 -14.96
N LEU A 173 -1.72 -2.16 -15.14
CA LEU A 173 -0.47 -2.92 -15.24
C LEU A 173 -0.26 -3.84 -14.03
N LEU A 174 -0.38 -3.28 -12.82
CA LEU A 174 -0.18 -4.04 -11.59
C LEU A 174 -1.32 -5.04 -11.33
N ALA A 175 -2.57 -4.67 -11.62
CA ALA A 175 -3.73 -5.55 -11.52
C ALA A 175 -3.62 -6.77 -12.44
N ASN A 176 -3.13 -6.58 -13.67
CA ASN A 176 -2.85 -7.64 -14.63
C ASN A 176 -1.68 -8.54 -14.20
N ALA A 177 -0.72 -8.00 -13.46
CA ALA A 177 0.36 -8.78 -12.85
C ALA A 177 -0.12 -9.65 -11.68
N GLY A 178 -1.32 -9.38 -11.14
CA GLY A 178 -1.96 -10.20 -10.12
C GLY A 178 -1.96 -9.63 -8.70
N VAL A 179 -1.72 -8.32 -8.52
CA VAL A 179 -1.82 -7.71 -7.18
C VAL A 179 -3.27 -7.73 -6.65
N ASP A 180 -3.38 -7.67 -5.36
CA ASP A 180 -4.66 -7.55 -4.64
C ASP A 180 -4.91 -6.09 -4.19
N GLY A 181 -3.84 -5.32 -3.98
CA GLY A 181 -3.92 -3.91 -3.69
C GLY A 181 -2.82 -3.11 -4.38
N VAL A 182 -3.15 -1.87 -4.79
CA VAL A 182 -2.23 -0.96 -5.47
C VAL A 182 -1.91 0.22 -4.58
N LYS A 183 -0.61 0.41 -4.27
CA LYS A 183 -0.09 1.61 -3.59
C LYS A 183 -0.03 2.76 -4.59
N LEU A 184 -0.79 3.81 -4.28
CA LEU A 184 -1.01 4.95 -5.14
C LEU A 184 -0.39 6.21 -4.53
N GLY A 185 0.64 6.75 -5.17
CA GLY A 185 1.28 8.00 -4.75
C GLY A 185 2.73 8.08 -5.19
N ILE A 186 3.09 9.17 -5.86
CA ILE A 186 4.46 9.52 -6.22
C ILE A 186 4.64 11.02 -5.96
N GLY A 187 5.59 11.36 -5.09
CA GLY A 187 5.92 12.75 -4.79
C GLY A 187 4.92 13.45 -3.86
N SER A 188 3.91 12.76 -3.33
CA SER A 188 2.86 13.31 -2.48
C SER A 188 3.21 13.34 -0.98
N GLY A 189 4.21 12.56 -0.54
CA GLY A 189 4.61 12.49 0.86
C GLY A 189 5.21 13.81 1.37
N SER A 190 4.93 14.17 2.61
CA SER A 190 5.43 15.43 3.22
C SER A 190 6.95 15.50 3.33
N VAL A 191 7.62 14.35 3.39
CA VAL A 191 9.09 14.23 3.41
C VAL A 191 9.67 13.74 2.07
N CYS A 192 8.81 13.58 1.05
CA CYS A 192 9.23 13.07 -0.25
C CYS A 192 9.94 14.17 -1.06
N THR A 193 11.18 13.91 -1.44
CA THR A 193 11.99 14.82 -2.28
C THR A 193 11.85 14.51 -3.78
N THR A 194 11.19 13.43 -4.17
CA THR A 194 11.12 12.96 -5.55
C THR A 194 10.63 14.03 -6.51
N SER A 195 9.54 14.73 -6.19
CA SER A 195 9.00 15.78 -7.06
C SER A 195 9.91 17.01 -7.14
N ILE A 196 10.66 17.30 -6.08
CA ILE A 196 11.60 18.42 -6.02
C ILE A 196 12.85 18.10 -6.86
N GLU A 197 13.39 16.90 -6.71
CA GLU A 197 14.66 16.50 -7.34
C GLU A 197 14.48 16.07 -8.81
N THR A 198 13.36 15.41 -9.12
CA THR A 198 13.16 14.81 -10.45
C THR A 198 12.08 15.50 -11.29
N GLY A 199 11.24 16.34 -10.67
CA GLY A 199 10.04 16.90 -11.31
C GLY A 199 8.91 15.87 -11.50
N VAL A 200 9.08 14.64 -11.00
CA VAL A 200 8.09 13.57 -11.12
C VAL A 200 7.20 13.52 -9.89
N GLY A 201 5.89 13.59 -10.09
CA GLY A 201 4.91 13.53 -9.01
C GLY A 201 3.50 13.73 -9.53
N TYR A 202 2.53 13.45 -8.67
CA TYR A 202 1.11 13.65 -8.98
C TYR A 202 0.35 14.04 -7.71
N PRO A 203 -0.56 15.05 -7.77
CA PRO A 203 -1.38 15.43 -6.62
C PRO A 203 -2.28 14.29 -6.16
N GLN A 204 -2.19 13.96 -4.87
CA GLN A 204 -2.70 12.69 -4.33
C GLN A 204 -4.21 12.50 -4.51
N LEU A 205 -5.01 13.52 -4.25
CA LEU A 205 -6.46 13.41 -4.42
C LEU A 205 -6.84 13.11 -5.87
N SER A 206 -6.22 13.81 -6.83
CA SER A 206 -6.47 13.52 -8.24
C SER A 206 -6.01 12.13 -8.64
N ALA A 207 -4.90 11.63 -8.10
CA ALA A 207 -4.48 10.26 -8.35
C ALA A 207 -5.55 9.24 -7.90
N ILE A 208 -6.13 9.44 -6.71
CA ILE A 208 -7.21 8.59 -6.21
C ILE A 208 -8.43 8.66 -7.14
N LEU A 209 -8.90 9.87 -7.46
CA LEU A 209 -10.09 10.07 -8.28
C LEU A 209 -9.92 9.50 -9.70
N ASP A 210 -8.75 9.71 -10.30
CA ASP A 210 -8.46 9.22 -11.66
C ASP A 210 -8.35 7.68 -11.71
N CYS A 211 -7.89 7.04 -10.62
CA CYS A 211 -7.62 5.60 -10.57
C CYS A 211 -8.75 4.74 -9.97
N ALA A 212 -9.71 5.35 -9.26
CA ALA A 212 -10.72 4.62 -8.48
C ALA A 212 -11.56 3.65 -9.35
N ASP A 213 -12.05 4.11 -10.49
CA ASP A 213 -12.85 3.27 -11.40
C ASP A 213 -12.02 2.11 -11.97
N THR A 214 -10.76 2.37 -12.34
CA THR A 214 -9.87 1.32 -12.86
C THR A 214 -9.59 0.27 -11.80
N ALA A 215 -9.34 0.66 -10.56
CA ALA A 215 -9.14 -0.28 -9.46
C ALA A 215 -10.39 -1.14 -9.21
N LYS A 216 -11.55 -0.50 -9.14
CA LYS A 216 -12.84 -1.19 -8.98
C LYS A 216 -13.10 -2.20 -10.10
N ASN A 217 -12.89 -1.81 -11.35
CA ASN A 217 -13.10 -2.67 -12.52
C ASN A 217 -12.15 -3.87 -12.56
N ASN A 218 -10.97 -3.75 -11.96
CA ASN A 218 -9.98 -4.81 -11.86
C ASN A 218 -10.06 -5.60 -10.54
N ASN A 219 -11.01 -5.27 -9.66
CA ASN A 219 -11.18 -5.88 -8.34
C ASN A 219 -9.90 -5.83 -7.49
N VAL A 220 -9.26 -4.66 -7.44
CA VAL A 220 -8.08 -4.38 -6.59
C VAL A 220 -8.38 -3.22 -5.64
N VAL A 221 -7.82 -3.28 -4.44
CA VAL A 221 -7.94 -2.21 -3.45
C VAL A 221 -6.94 -1.10 -3.76
N LEU A 222 -7.35 0.19 -3.67
CA LEU A 222 -6.42 1.31 -3.70
C LEU A 222 -5.92 1.62 -2.29
N ILE A 223 -4.62 1.83 -2.18
CA ILE A 223 -3.95 2.26 -0.95
C ILE A 223 -3.38 3.65 -1.22
N SER A 224 -3.99 4.69 -0.64
CA SER A 224 -3.48 6.06 -0.72
C SER A 224 -2.18 6.18 0.06
N ASP A 225 -1.07 6.36 -0.65
CA ASP A 225 0.27 6.41 -0.07
C ASP A 225 0.85 7.83 -0.11
N GLY A 226 0.95 8.43 1.07
CA GLY A 226 1.44 9.79 1.26
C GLY A 226 0.39 10.89 1.05
N GLY A 227 0.82 12.14 1.29
CA GLY A 227 -0.03 13.34 1.19
C GLY A 227 -1.00 13.54 2.34
N ILE A 228 -1.08 12.60 3.30
CA ILE A 228 -1.92 12.69 4.49
C ILE A 228 -1.10 13.36 5.59
N SER A 229 -1.42 14.62 5.89
CA SER A 229 -0.73 15.42 6.91
C SER A 229 -1.59 15.64 8.16
N GLU A 230 -2.90 15.62 7.99
CA GLU A 230 -3.87 15.88 9.03
C GLU A 230 -4.93 14.77 9.08
N SER A 231 -5.57 14.58 10.24
CA SER A 231 -6.63 13.57 10.38
C SER A 231 -7.80 13.75 9.40
N GLY A 232 -8.08 15.00 9.02
CA GLY A 232 -9.10 15.31 8.01
C GLY A 232 -8.77 14.79 6.60
N ASP A 233 -7.49 14.62 6.29
CA ASP A 233 -7.06 14.09 4.98
C ASP A 233 -7.39 12.61 4.83
N LEU A 234 -7.44 11.85 5.94
CA LEU A 234 -7.94 10.47 5.93
C LEU A 234 -9.37 10.41 5.37
N GLY A 235 -10.27 11.25 5.88
CA GLY A 235 -11.65 11.30 5.39
C GLY A 235 -11.79 11.76 3.93
N LYS A 236 -10.79 12.49 3.39
CA LYS A 236 -10.77 12.89 1.97
C LYS A 236 -10.21 11.78 1.07
N ALA A 237 -9.41 10.87 1.65
CA ALA A 237 -8.85 9.74 0.92
C ALA A 237 -9.88 8.62 0.70
N PHE A 238 -10.84 8.47 1.63
CA PHE A 238 -12.01 7.58 1.52
C PHE A 238 -13.13 8.22 0.72
#